data_4dad5ea62dc63a35e039ae16ed0f55f0
#
_entry.id   4dad5ea62dc63a35e039ae16ed0f55f0
#
_cell.length_a   1.000
_cell.length_b   1.000
_cell.length_c   1.000
_cell.angle_alpha   90.00
_cell.angle_beta   90.00
_cell.angle_gamma   90.00
#
_symmetry.space_group_name_H-M   'P 1'
#
loop_
_entity.id
_entity.type
_entity.pdbx_description
1 polymer ?
#
loop_
_entity_poly.entity_id
_entity_poly.type
_entity_poly.pdbx_seq_one_letter_code
_entity_poly.pdbx_strand_id
1 'polypeptide(L)'
;MKYHIVSGDSPAGSLKYYFKKNNIDDAIINHFDDLSVWPLHVDFKSRCIWLQQKLFPWDDKKDAKEIWKHIQSMQTKYLECISYLSDADEIYIWHGNNIIENMMLYRVCHDGHKWRIFTIDVSNHINEFNHNIRAVWECSPEDLGKLMSNWQEISDESKKIFSHYYKEILSDKWFLRVNKGGEVKTVEMDYYDKDLLDEIPSDIFTPAPRVVWAVLWKSEQLIWDSFLQYRLKHLIDADQVKAKWKLDSLRTFEIIRNI
;
A
#
# COMPACT_ATOMS: atom_id res chain seq x y z
N MET A 1 1.54 -24.59 12.10
CA MET A 1 2.07 -23.29 12.63
C MET A 1 1.14 -22.18 12.21
N LYS A 2 1.07 -21.05 12.95
CA LYS A 2 0.26 -19.89 12.57
C LYS A 2 1.15 -18.80 12.02
N TYR A 3 0.73 -18.22 10.91
CA TYR A 3 1.45 -17.15 10.23
C TYR A 3 0.53 -15.94 10.07
N HIS A 4 0.94 -14.80 10.62
CA HIS A 4 0.20 -13.54 10.48
C HIS A 4 0.81 -12.70 9.37
N ILE A 5 0.02 -12.34 8.37
CA ILE A 5 0.44 -11.51 7.22
C ILE A 5 -0.15 -10.12 7.38
N VAL A 6 0.73 -9.12 7.28
CA VAL A 6 0.38 -7.69 7.35
C VAL A 6 1.11 -6.90 6.26
N SER A 7 0.60 -5.74 5.90
CA SER A 7 1.23 -4.84 4.94
C SER A 7 2.01 -3.72 5.63
N GLY A 8 3.33 -3.78 5.54
CA GLY A 8 4.23 -2.72 6.00
C GLY A 8 4.88 -2.97 7.35
N ASP A 9 5.91 -2.15 7.64
CA ASP A 9 6.75 -2.32 8.85
C ASP A 9 6.02 -1.91 10.13
N SER A 10 5.15 -0.89 10.07
CA SER A 10 4.42 -0.41 11.25
C SER A 10 3.51 -1.49 11.85
N PRO A 11 2.57 -2.11 11.10
CA PRO A 11 1.73 -3.15 11.67
C PRO A 11 2.52 -4.41 12.04
N ALA A 12 3.57 -4.76 11.28
CA ALA A 12 4.45 -5.87 11.64
C ALA A 12 5.15 -5.61 12.98
N GLY A 13 5.59 -4.38 13.24
CA GLY A 13 6.18 -3.95 14.51
C GLY A 13 5.18 -4.02 15.66
N SER A 14 3.96 -3.52 15.46
CA SER A 14 2.89 -3.56 16.44
C SER A 14 2.53 -5.00 16.86
N LEU A 15 2.37 -5.89 15.88
CA LEU A 15 2.10 -7.32 16.16
C LEU A 15 3.27 -7.99 16.87
N LYS A 16 4.52 -7.76 16.44
CA LYS A 16 5.70 -8.32 17.13
C LYS A 16 5.79 -7.89 18.57
N TYR A 17 5.52 -6.60 18.85
CA TYR A 17 5.49 -6.10 20.21
C TYR A 17 4.39 -6.79 21.04
N TYR A 18 3.16 -6.87 20.50
CA TYR A 18 2.04 -7.50 21.18
C TYR A 18 2.30 -8.99 21.45
N PHE A 19 2.80 -9.74 20.47
CA PHE A 19 3.09 -11.16 20.59
C PHE A 19 4.17 -11.43 21.64
N LYS A 20 5.27 -10.65 21.61
CA LYS A 20 6.32 -10.75 22.63
C LYS A 20 5.79 -10.48 24.03
N LYS A 21 4.96 -9.46 24.21
CA LYS A 21 4.37 -9.08 25.50
C LYS A 21 3.45 -10.17 26.07
N ASN A 22 2.77 -10.91 25.20
CA ASN A 22 1.77 -11.92 25.56
C ASN A 22 2.28 -13.38 25.39
N ASN A 23 3.57 -13.59 25.14
CA ASN A 23 4.20 -14.91 24.92
C ASN A 23 3.50 -15.72 23.81
N ILE A 24 3.13 -15.06 22.70
CA ILE A 24 2.59 -15.68 21.50
C ILE A 24 3.75 -15.99 20.55
N ASP A 25 3.88 -17.27 20.16
CA ASP A 25 4.98 -17.77 19.30
C ASP A 25 4.50 -17.97 17.84
N ASP A 26 3.63 -17.07 17.36
CA ASP A 26 3.16 -17.09 15.97
C ASP A 26 4.12 -16.29 15.09
N ALA A 27 4.31 -16.75 13.85
CA ALA A 27 5.19 -16.09 12.90
C ALA A 27 4.50 -14.87 12.25
N ILE A 28 5.27 -13.80 11.99
CA ILE A 28 4.78 -12.61 11.31
C ILE A 28 5.51 -12.44 9.98
N ILE A 29 4.74 -12.40 8.91
CA ILE A 29 5.20 -12.16 7.54
C ILE A 29 4.80 -10.74 7.16
N ASN A 30 5.79 -9.91 6.83
CA ASN A 30 5.54 -8.57 6.34
C ASN A 30 5.49 -8.58 4.79
N HIS A 31 4.32 -8.27 4.25
CA HIS A 31 4.12 -8.02 2.83
C HIS A 31 4.35 -6.55 2.54
N PHE A 32 5.53 -6.18 2.06
CA PHE A 32 5.94 -4.78 1.88
C PHE A 32 5.73 -4.25 0.45
N ASP A 33 5.12 -5.00 -0.44
CA ASP A 33 4.90 -4.57 -1.82
C ASP A 33 3.55 -3.84 -1.95
N ASP A 34 3.58 -2.57 -2.33
CA ASP A 34 2.35 -1.84 -2.70
C ASP A 34 1.91 -2.25 -4.11
N LEU A 35 0.97 -3.18 -4.17
CA LEU A 35 0.40 -3.67 -5.42
C LEU A 35 -0.67 -2.72 -6.00
N SER A 36 -1.01 -1.62 -5.34
CA SER A 36 -1.99 -0.66 -5.83
C SER A 36 -1.48 0.17 -7.02
N VAL A 37 -0.16 0.29 -7.14
CA VAL A 37 0.49 1.05 -8.22
C VAL A 37 1.39 0.14 -9.04
N TRP A 38 1.61 0.42 -10.35
CA TRP A 38 2.53 -0.21 -11.29
C TRP A 38 1.99 -1.36 -12.14
N PRO A 39 2.73 -1.67 -13.20
CA PRO A 39 2.48 -2.89 -13.96
C PRO A 39 2.84 -4.10 -13.09
N LEU A 40 1.86 -4.95 -12.85
CA LEU A 40 2.04 -6.22 -12.16
C LEU A 40 2.38 -7.37 -13.12
N HIS A 41 2.20 -7.16 -14.43
CA HIS A 41 2.48 -8.14 -15.49
C HIS A 41 3.98 -8.26 -15.84
N VAL A 42 4.83 -7.39 -15.32
CA VAL A 42 6.28 -7.46 -15.52
C VAL A 42 6.95 -8.26 -14.40
N ASP A 43 8.15 -8.78 -14.69
CA ASP A 43 8.95 -9.42 -13.65
C ASP A 43 9.29 -8.45 -12.50
N PHE A 44 9.51 -9.00 -11.32
CA PHE A 44 9.76 -8.21 -10.12
C PHE A 44 10.95 -7.26 -10.26
N LYS A 45 12.02 -7.67 -10.95
CA LYS A 45 13.19 -6.81 -11.15
C LYS A 45 12.86 -5.58 -11.99
N SER A 46 12.12 -5.77 -13.08
CA SER A 46 11.65 -4.68 -13.96
C SER A 46 10.70 -3.74 -13.21
N ARG A 47 9.76 -4.29 -12.43
CA ARG A 47 8.89 -3.55 -11.54
C ARG A 47 9.69 -2.66 -10.60
N CYS A 48 10.68 -3.19 -10.00
CA CYS A 48 11.51 -2.51 -9.05
C CYS A 48 12.41 -1.41 -9.66
N ILE A 49 12.95 -1.62 -10.84
CA ILE A 49 13.67 -0.58 -11.60
C ILE A 49 12.74 0.61 -11.87
N TRP A 50 11.50 0.32 -12.24
CA TRP A 50 10.51 1.33 -12.47
C TRP A 50 10.16 2.10 -11.19
N LEU A 51 9.94 1.41 -10.06
CA LEU A 51 9.73 2.00 -8.72
C LEU A 51 10.84 2.99 -8.37
N GLN A 52 12.09 2.56 -8.50
CA GLN A 52 13.24 3.40 -8.21
C GLN A 52 13.32 4.64 -9.10
N GLN A 53 13.01 4.50 -10.38
CA GLN A 53 13.16 5.60 -11.35
C GLN A 53 12.03 6.61 -11.31
N LYS A 54 10.83 6.19 -10.92
CA LYS A 54 9.61 6.97 -11.10
C LYS A 54 8.99 7.48 -9.80
N LEU A 55 9.00 6.67 -8.71
CA LEU A 55 8.37 7.10 -7.46
C LEU A 55 9.19 8.07 -6.62
N PHE A 56 10.49 8.04 -6.79
CA PHE A 56 11.38 8.92 -6.04
C PHE A 56 12.09 9.89 -6.97
N PRO A 57 11.32 10.73 -7.69
CA PRO A 57 11.87 11.59 -8.75
C PRO A 57 12.80 12.67 -8.20
N TRP A 58 12.72 12.98 -6.91
CA TRP A 58 13.47 14.04 -6.24
C TRP A 58 14.33 13.58 -5.07
N ASP A 59 14.31 12.28 -4.76
CA ASP A 59 15.15 11.76 -3.70
C ASP A 59 16.60 11.62 -4.19
N ASP A 60 17.54 11.82 -3.27
CA ASP A 60 18.95 11.56 -3.55
C ASP A 60 19.09 10.11 -4.05
N LYS A 61 19.89 9.93 -5.10
CA LYS A 61 20.13 8.61 -5.70
C LYS A 61 20.58 7.56 -4.67
N LYS A 62 21.16 7.99 -3.56
CA LYS A 62 21.58 7.13 -2.45
C LYS A 62 20.37 6.62 -1.68
N ASP A 63 19.45 7.50 -1.31
CA ASP A 63 18.24 7.15 -0.54
C ASP A 63 17.32 6.25 -1.37
N ALA A 64 17.10 6.60 -2.64
CA ALA A 64 16.36 5.75 -3.58
C ALA A 64 16.95 4.33 -3.69
N LYS A 65 18.28 4.19 -3.69
CA LYS A 65 18.97 2.89 -3.74
C LYS A 65 18.80 2.09 -2.44
N GLU A 66 18.77 2.74 -1.29
CA GLU A 66 18.58 2.08 0.01
C GLU A 66 17.13 1.62 0.18
N ILE A 67 16.16 2.46 -0.13
CA ILE A 67 14.73 2.10 -0.17
C ILE A 67 14.52 0.89 -1.09
N TRP A 68 15.13 0.92 -2.27
CA TRP A 68 15.08 -0.17 -3.22
C TRP A 68 15.62 -1.50 -2.65
N LYS A 69 16.79 -1.50 -2.02
CA LYS A 69 17.35 -2.70 -1.39
C LYS A 69 16.43 -3.24 -0.30
N HIS A 70 15.78 -2.33 0.43
CA HIS A 70 14.82 -2.69 1.46
C HIS A 70 13.61 -3.40 0.84
N ILE A 71 12.98 -2.81 -0.19
CA ILE A 71 11.84 -3.42 -0.90
C ILE A 71 12.20 -4.80 -1.45
N GLN A 72 13.39 -4.95 -2.09
CA GLN A 72 13.86 -6.25 -2.58
C GLN A 72 14.02 -7.27 -1.45
N SER A 73 14.65 -6.87 -0.35
CA SER A 73 14.85 -7.75 0.80
C SER A 73 13.53 -8.23 1.38
N MET A 74 12.54 -7.34 1.52
CA MET A 74 11.23 -7.68 2.06
C MET A 74 10.45 -8.61 1.12
N GLN A 75 10.49 -8.34 -0.19
CA GLN A 75 9.86 -9.22 -1.17
C GLN A 75 10.52 -10.60 -1.22
N THR A 76 11.84 -10.67 -1.17
CA THR A 76 12.55 -11.96 -1.12
C THR A 76 12.13 -12.75 0.12
N LYS A 77 12.08 -12.10 1.29
CA LYS A 77 11.62 -12.74 2.53
C LYS A 77 10.18 -13.21 2.45
N TYR A 78 9.28 -12.41 1.85
CA TYR A 78 7.89 -12.83 1.63
C TYR A 78 7.84 -14.11 0.79
N LEU A 79 8.52 -14.14 -0.36
CA LEU A 79 8.53 -15.30 -1.25
C LEU A 79 9.16 -16.52 -0.60
N GLU A 80 10.25 -16.35 0.16
CA GLU A 80 10.87 -17.42 0.92
C GLU A 80 9.91 -17.99 1.96
N CYS A 81 9.26 -17.14 2.77
CA CYS A 81 8.27 -17.57 3.76
C CYS A 81 7.13 -18.36 3.09
N ILE A 82 6.56 -17.82 2.01
CA ILE A 82 5.49 -18.48 1.27
C ILE A 82 5.91 -19.86 0.73
N SER A 83 7.15 -20.00 0.28
CA SER A 83 7.67 -21.28 -0.25
C SER A 83 7.79 -22.40 0.79
N TYR A 84 7.86 -22.06 2.07
CA TYR A 84 7.93 -23.04 3.18
C TYR A 84 6.56 -23.39 3.79
N LEU A 85 5.50 -22.69 3.41
CA LEU A 85 4.16 -22.95 3.95
C LEU A 85 3.60 -24.27 3.41
N SER A 86 3.02 -25.05 4.29
CA SER A 86 2.33 -26.31 3.98
C SER A 86 0.81 -26.16 4.04
N ASP A 87 0.08 -27.09 3.47
CA ASP A 87 -1.39 -27.14 3.54
C ASP A 87 -1.92 -27.32 4.98
N ALA A 88 -1.06 -27.71 5.93
CA ALA A 88 -1.39 -27.82 7.35
C ALA A 88 -1.22 -26.52 8.14
N ASP A 89 -0.62 -25.50 7.55
CA ASP A 89 -0.44 -24.21 8.21
C ASP A 89 -1.68 -23.33 8.13
N GLU A 90 -1.86 -22.50 9.14
CA GLU A 90 -2.95 -21.53 9.20
C GLU A 90 -2.41 -20.13 8.91
N ILE A 91 -3.03 -19.45 7.96
CA ILE A 91 -2.64 -18.10 7.53
C ILE A 91 -3.66 -17.09 8.06
N TYR A 92 -3.19 -16.09 8.76
CA TYR A 92 -4.00 -15.04 9.38
C TYR A 92 -3.69 -13.69 8.71
N ILE A 93 -4.59 -13.17 7.88
CA ILE A 93 -4.41 -11.92 7.15
C ILE A 93 -5.08 -10.79 7.89
N TRP A 94 -4.31 -9.79 8.24
CA TRP A 94 -4.78 -8.53 8.78
C TRP A 94 -4.96 -7.51 7.66
N HIS A 95 -6.15 -6.98 7.51
CA HIS A 95 -6.43 -5.95 6.52
C HIS A 95 -7.50 -4.96 7.00
N GLY A 96 -7.57 -3.81 6.35
CA GLY A 96 -8.68 -2.86 6.46
C GLY A 96 -9.29 -2.60 5.09
N ASN A 97 -10.26 -1.71 5.03
CA ASN A 97 -10.92 -1.34 3.78
C ASN A 97 -10.11 -0.32 2.98
N ASN A 98 -8.94 -0.72 2.51
CA ASN A 98 -8.07 0.11 1.67
C ASN A 98 -7.44 -0.72 0.55
N ILE A 99 -6.97 -0.02 -0.50
CA ILE A 99 -6.46 -0.66 -1.72
C ILE A 99 -5.20 -1.48 -1.48
N ILE A 100 -4.27 -1.02 -0.62
CA ILE A 100 -2.97 -1.66 -0.39
C ILE A 100 -3.16 -3.02 0.27
N GLU A 101 -3.98 -3.06 1.33
CA GLU A 101 -4.23 -4.28 2.10
C GLU A 101 -5.19 -5.23 1.38
N ASN A 102 -6.16 -4.72 0.60
CA ASN A 102 -7.02 -5.54 -0.25
C ASN A 102 -6.22 -6.23 -1.35
N MET A 103 -5.26 -5.55 -1.97
CA MET A 103 -4.38 -6.15 -2.96
C MET A 103 -3.47 -7.22 -2.35
N MET A 104 -2.99 -7.03 -1.13
CA MET A 104 -2.26 -8.06 -0.37
C MET A 104 -3.16 -9.29 -0.12
N LEU A 105 -4.40 -9.08 0.34
CA LEU A 105 -5.37 -10.16 0.57
C LEU A 105 -5.60 -10.99 -0.72
N TYR A 106 -5.82 -10.32 -1.86
CA TYR A 106 -6.04 -10.99 -3.15
C TYR A 106 -4.81 -11.81 -3.57
N ARG A 107 -3.61 -11.25 -3.40
CA ARG A 107 -2.36 -11.95 -3.68
C ARG A 107 -2.19 -13.18 -2.80
N VAL A 108 -2.38 -13.05 -1.50
CA VAL A 108 -2.22 -14.20 -0.58
C VAL A 108 -3.24 -15.30 -0.90
N CYS A 109 -4.48 -14.97 -1.24
CA CYS A 109 -5.47 -15.95 -1.69
C CYS A 109 -5.09 -16.61 -3.03
N HIS A 110 -4.38 -15.88 -3.89
CA HIS A 110 -3.88 -16.42 -5.15
C HIS A 110 -2.69 -17.38 -4.94
N ASP A 111 -1.72 -16.98 -4.12
CA ASP A 111 -0.53 -17.77 -3.83
C ASP A 111 -0.88 -19.01 -2.99
N GLY A 112 -1.82 -18.87 -2.07
CA GLY A 112 -2.20 -19.85 -1.04
C GLY A 112 -3.58 -20.49 -1.22
N HIS A 113 -4.00 -20.82 -2.42
CA HIS A 113 -5.32 -21.36 -2.71
C HIS A 113 -5.68 -22.66 -1.95
N LYS A 114 -4.68 -23.41 -1.48
CA LYS A 114 -4.84 -24.63 -0.69
C LYS A 114 -4.78 -24.42 0.82
N TRP A 115 -4.32 -23.26 1.29
CA TRP A 115 -4.16 -22.98 2.72
C TRP A 115 -5.50 -22.70 3.39
N ARG A 116 -5.54 -22.96 4.70
CA ARG A 116 -6.58 -22.41 5.56
C ARG A 116 -6.25 -20.94 5.83
N ILE A 117 -7.07 -20.04 5.30
CA ILE A 117 -6.87 -18.60 5.42
C ILE A 117 -7.96 -17.99 6.28
N PHE A 118 -7.54 -17.25 7.30
CA PHE A 118 -8.38 -16.47 8.19
C PHE A 118 -8.11 -15.00 7.94
N THR A 119 -9.14 -14.17 8.06
CA THR A 119 -9.01 -12.71 7.95
C THR A 119 -9.61 -12.01 9.13
N ILE A 120 -9.09 -10.81 9.39
CA ILE A 120 -9.76 -9.81 10.18
C ILE A 120 -9.69 -8.47 9.43
N ASP A 121 -10.86 -7.91 9.16
CA ASP A 121 -10.98 -6.57 8.60
C ASP A 121 -11.09 -5.58 9.76
N VAL A 122 -10.00 -4.85 10.05
CA VAL A 122 -9.97 -3.89 11.16
C VAL A 122 -10.97 -2.75 10.97
N SER A 123 -11.37 -2.44 9.74
CA SER A 123 -12.34 -1.38 9.44
C SER A 123 -13.77 -1.72 9.85
N ASN A 124 -14.08 -2.99 10.08
CA ASN A 124 -15.39 -3.45 10.56
C ASN A 124 -15.56 -3.37 12.08
N HIS A 125 -14.52 -2.92 12.81
CA HIS A 125 -14.49 -2.89 14.28
C HIS A 125 -14.50 -1.46 14.86
N ILE A 126 -15.21 -0.54 14.21
CA ILE A 126 -15.29 0.88 14.60
C ILE A 126 -15.75 1.06 16.06
N ASN A 127 -16.68 0.20 16.52
CA ASN A 127 -17.22 0.31 17.88
C ASN A 127 -16.21 -0.01 18.97
N GLU A 128 -15.19 -0.84 18.69
CA GLU A 128 -14.14 -1.19 19.62
C GLU A 128 -13.10 -0.06 19.77
N PHE A 129 -13.01 0.85 18.79
CA PHE A 129 -11.96 1.86 18.72
C PHE A 129 -12.43 3.29 18.94
N ASN A 130 -13.73 3.56 18.96
CA ASN A 130 -14.34 4.90 19.03
C ASN A 130 -13.89 5.87 17.90
N HIS A 131 -13.25 5.37 16.85
CA HIS A 131 -12.88 6.13 15.65
C HIS A 131 -12.84 5.21 14.44
N ASN A 132 -12.92 5.80 13.25
CA ASN A 132 -12.89 5.04 12.00
C ASN A 132 -11.45 4.62 11.68
N ILE A 133 -11.21 3.31 11.60
CA ILE A 133 -9.93 2.73 11.20
C ILE A 133 -10.07 2.25 9.76
N ARG A 134 -9.12 2.61 8.90
CA ARG A 134 -9.10 2.23 7.48
C ARG A 134 -8.00 1.21 7.17
N ALA A 135 -7.00 1.12 8.03
CA ALA A 135 -5.82 0.31 7.80
C ALA A 135 -5.22 -0.25 9.10
N VAL A 136 -4.55 -1.37 8.99
CA VAL A 136 -3.92 -2.05 10.15
C VAL A 136 -2.85 -1.19 10.81
N TRP A 137 -2.15 -0.34 10.07
CA TRP A 137 -1.12 0.56 10.65
C TRP A 137 -1.69 1.70 11.50
N GLU A 138 -3.01 1.94 11.45
CA GLU A 138 -3.69 2.89 12.34
C GLU A 138 -4.00 2.27 13.71
N CYS A 139 -3.83 0.95 13.87
CA CYS A 139 -4.09 0.23 15.11
C CYS A 139 -2.85 0.24 16.04
N SER A 140 -3.08 0.49 17.33
CA SER A 140 -2.08 0.23 18.36
C SER A 140 -1.87 -1.28 18.58
N PRO A 141 -0.76 -1.72 19.20
CA PRO A 141 -0.57 -3.12 19.58
C PRO A 141 -1.71 -3.68 20.43
N GLU A 142 -2.24 -2.87 21.35
CA GLU A 142 -3.34 -3.22 22.24
C GLU A 142 -4.66 -3.38 21.47
N ASP A 143 -4.90 -2.56 20.44
CA ASP A 143 -6.08 -2.67 19.59
C ASP A 143 -6.04 -3.94 18.75
N LEU A 144 -4.89 -4.27 18.16
CA LEU A 144 -4.72 -5.54 17.45
C LEU A 144 -4.98 -6.72 18.39
N GLY A 145 -4.53 -6.62 19.65
CA GLY A 145 -4.79 -7.64 20.66
C GLY A 145 -6.27 -7.88 20.95
N LYS A 146 -7.10 -6.83 20.99
CA LYS A 146 -8.56 -6.96 21.19
C LYS A 146 -9.22 -7.75 20.06
N LEU A 147 -8.66 -7.65 18.86
CA LEU A 147 -9.20 -8.29 17.67
C LEU A 147 -8.76 -9.76 17.49
N MET A 148 -7.83 -10.25 18.27
CA MET A 148 -7.29 -11.62 18.16
C MET A 148 -8.34 -12.76 18.27
N SER A 149 -9.55 -12.47 18.75
CA SER A 149 -10.66 -13.43 18.80
C SER A 149 -11.63 -13.34 17.63
N ASN A 150 -11.47 -12.36 16.74
CA ASN A 150 -12.48 -11.99 15.73
C ASN A 150 -12.16 -12.55 14.32
N TRP A 151 -11.32 -13.57 14.24
CA TRP A 151 -10.93 -14.19 12.97
C TRP A 151 -12.11 -14.87 12.26
N GLN A 152 -12.19 -14.66 10.95
CA GLN A 152 -13.15 -15.32 10.08
C GLN A 152 -12.40 -16.15 9.04
N GLU A 153 -12.74 -17.43 8.90
CA GLU A 153 -12.17 -18.27 7.87
C GLU A 153 -12.75 -17.89 6.49
N ILE A 154 -11.88 -17.69 5.51
CA ILE A 154 -12.28 -17.40 4.14
C ILE A 154 -12.75 -18.71 3.49
N SER A 155 -13.96 -18.71 2.93
CA SER A 155 -14.47 -19.86 2.17
C SER A 155 -13.63 -20.12 0.92
N ASP A 156 -13.63 -21.37 0.45
CA ASP A 156 -12.96 -21.74 -0.80
C ASP A 156 -13.52 -20.99 -2.01
N GLU A 157 -14.80 -20.63 -1.98
CA GLU A 157 -15.42 -19.81 -3.01
C GLU A 157 -14.86 -18.39 -3.00
N SER A 158 -14.78 -17.74 -1.83
CA SER A 158 -14.20 -16.40 -1.69
C SER A 158 -12.71 -16.39 -2.08
N LYS A 159 -11.93 -17.42 -1.70
CA LYS A 159 -10.53 -17.55 -2.14
C LYS A 159 -10.42 -17.61 -3.67
N LYS A 160 -11.30 -18.37 -4.33
CA LYS A 160 -11.33 -18.44 -5.80
C LYS A 160 -11.66 -17.08 -6.43
N ILE A 161 -12.63 -16.36 -5.87
CA ILE A 161 -13.02 -15.02 -6.33
C ILE A 161 -11.84 -14.06 -6.21
N PHE A 162 -11.19 -13.98 -5.04
CA PHE A 162 -10.03 -13.10 -4.83
C PHE A 162 -8.83 -13.47 -5.69
N SER A 163 -8.58 -14.77 -5.86
CA SER A 163 -7.54 -15.27 -6.77
C SER A 163 -7.84 -14.93 -8.23
N HIS A 164 -9.10 -14.97 -8.65
CA HIS A 164 -9.52 -14.58 -9.99
C HIS A 164 -9.31 -13.09 -10.22
N TYR A 165 -9.77 -12.23 -9.32
CA TYR A 165 -9.52 -10.78 -9.38
C TYR A 165 -8.02 -10.45 -9.45
N TYR A 166 -7.18 -11.13 -8.66
CA TYR A 166 -5.74 -10.93 -8.73
C TYR A 166 -5.16 -11.29 -10.10
N LYS A 167 -5.61 -12.41 -10.71
CA LYS A 167 -5.19 -12.81 -12.06
C LYS A 167 -5.61 -11.80 -13.13
N GLU A 168 -6.82 -11.26 -13.06
CA GLU A 168 -7.29 -10.22 -13.98
C GLU A 168 -6.39 -8.98 -13.87
N ILE A 169 -6.10 -8.54 -12.65
CA ILE A 169 -5.23 -7.41 -12.37
C ILE A 169 -3.78 -7.65 -12.86
N LEU A 170 -3.26 -8.88 -12.73
CA LEU A 170 -1.95 -9.23 -13.27
C LEU A 170 -1.87 -9.11 -14.79
N SER A 171 -2.96 -9.38 -15.49
CA SER A 171 -3.03 -9.26 -16.96
C SER A 171 -3.27 -7.82 -17.44
N ASP A 172 -3.66 -6.94 -16.53
CA ASP A 172 -3.98 -5.56 -16.85
C ASP A 172 -2.71 -4.73 -17.09
N LYS A 173 -2.73 -3.93 -18.14
CA LYS A 173 -1.63 -3.04 -18.52
C LYS A 173 -1.64 -1.71 -17.74
N TRP A 174 -2.70 -1.44 -16.99
CA TRP A 174 -2.85 -0.22 -16.23
C TRP A 174 -2.03 -0.22 -14.96
N PHE A 175 -1.69 0.96 -14.48
CA PHE A 175 -0.66 1.17 -13.47
C PHE A 175 -1.20 1.62 -12.12
N LEU A 176 -2.48 1.97 -12.03
CA LEU A 176 -3.08 2.49 -10.79
C LEU A 176 -4.38 1.75 -10.47
N ARG A 177 -4.53 1.40 -9.22
CA ARG A 177 -5.71 0.75 -8.66
C ARG A 177 -6.22 1.52 -7.46
N VAL A 178 -7.53 1.58 -7.32
CA VAL A 178 -8.23 2.27 -6.24
C VAL A 178 -9.31 1.36 -5.67
N ASN A 179 -9.68 1.58 -4.42
CA ASN A 179 -10.83 0.93 -3.80
C ASN A 179 -12.08 1.81 -4.04
N LYS A 180 -13.06 1.31 -4.76
CA LYS A 180 -14.36 1.98 -4.98
C LYS A 180 -15.49 1.09 -4.49
N GLY A 181 -16.11 1.49 -3.38
CA GLY A 181 -17.23 0.74 -2.81
C GLY A 181 -16.85 -0.68 -2.34
N GLY A 182 -15.63 -0.87 -1.86
CA GLY A 182 -15.11 -2.17 -1.42
C GLY A 182 -14.52 -3.05 -2.54
N GLU A 183 -14.58 -2.59 -3.80
CA GLU A 183 -14.02 -3.31 -4.95
C GLU A 183 -12.74 -2.63 -5.47
N VAL A 184 -11.76 -3.43 -5.87
CA VAL A 184 -10.57 -2.96 -6.56
C VAL A 184 -10.93 -2.61 -7.98
N LYS A 185 -10.68 -1.36 -8.38
CA LYS A 185 -10.87 -0.87 -9.76
C LYS A 185 -9.55 -0.34 -10.30
N THR A 186 -9.25 -0.69 -11.53
CA THR A 186 -8.14 -0.10 -12.27
C THR A 186 -8.57 1.25 -12.85
N VAL A 187 -7.71 2.26 -12.75
CA VAL A 187 -7.95 3.62 -13.22
C VAL A 187 -6.73 4.14 -13.97
N GLU A 188 -6.91 5.24 -14.71
CA GLU A 188 -5.83 5.92 -15.43
C GLU A 188 -4.80 6.48 -14.47
N MET A 189 -3.56 6.64 -14.95
CA MET A 189 -2.44 7.15 -14.15
C MET A 189 -2.66 8.57 -13.64
N ASP A 190 -3.42 9.37 -14.37
CA ASP A 190 -3.73 10.77 -14.07
C ASP A 190 -4.94 10.95 -13.13
N TYR A 191 -5.45 9.86 -12.57
CA TYR A 191 -6.65 9.87 -11.72
C TYR A 191 -6.62 10.93 -10.61
N TYR A 192 -5.45 11.23 -10.05
CA TYR A 192 -5.26 12.24 -9.00
C TYR A 192 -4.78 13.61 -9.51
N ASP A 193 -4.59 13.78 -10.81
CA ASP A 193 -4.06 15.03 -11.37
C ASP A 193 -5.01 16.21 -11.13
N LYS A 194 -6.30 15.96 -11.29
CA LYS A 194 -7.31 16.96 -10.98
C LYS A 194 -7.26 17.39 -9.52
N ASP A 195 -7.14 16.43 -8.59
CA ASP A 195 -7.08 16.74 -7.17
C ASP A 195 -5.83 17.54 -6.82
N LEU A 196 -4.67 17.20 -7.42
CA LEU A 196 -3.43 17.98 -7.29
C LEU A 196 -3.60 19.40 -7.83
N LEU A 197 -4.15 19.55 -9.04
CA LEU A 197 -4.36 20.86 -9.66
C LEU A 197 -5.35 21.72 -8.88
N ASP A 198 -6.41 21.14 -8.30
CA ASP A 198 -7.39 21.86 -7.51
C ASP A 198 -6.81 22.39 -6.18
N GLU A 199 -5.75 21.75 -5.65
CA GLU A 199 -5.03 22.21 -4.44
C GLU A 199 -3.90 23.22 -4.73
N ILE A 200 -3.51 23.42 -5.99
CA ILE A 200 -2.45 24.36 -6.37
C ILE A 200 -3.06 25.73 -6.67
N PRO A 201 -2.74 26.78 -5.88
CA PRO A 201 -3.18 28.14 -6.17
C PRO A 201 -2.66 28.65 -7.52
N SER A 202 -3.43 29.55 -8.15
CA SER A 202 -3.02 30.22 -9.40
C SER A 202 -2.43 31.63 -9.21
N ASP A 203 -2.48 32.14 -7.99
CA ASP A 203 -2.10 33.51 -7.66
C ASP A 203 -0.89 33.62 -6.72
N ILE A 204 -0.53 32.53 -6.03
CA ILE A 204 0.58 32.49 -5.08
C ILE A 204 1.35 31.19 -5.14
N PHE A 205 2.68 31.28 -5.09
CA PHE A 205 3.52 30.10 -4.91
C PHE A 205 3.30 29.46 -3.54
N THR A 206 3.10 28.15 -3.52
CA THR A 206 2.83 27.37 -2.33
C THR A 206 3.80 26.21 -2.19
N PRO A 207 4.26 25.84 -0.98
CA PRO A 207 5.15 24.70 -0.79
C PRO A 207 4.54 23.40 -1.35
N ALA A 208 5.28 22.70 -2.20
CA ALA A 208 4.82 21.46 -2.84
C ALA A 208 4.34 20.39 -1.83
N PRO A 209 5.01 20.19 -0.64
CA PRO A 209 4.52 19.25 0.35
C PRO A 209 3.10 19.57 0.82
N ARG A 210 2.74 20.84 0.95
CA ARG A 210 1.40 21.26 1.41
C ARG A 210 0.31 20.77 0.47
N VAL A 211 0.56 20.84 -0.83
CA VAL A 211 -0.39 20.36 -1.86
C VAL A 211 -0.53 18.84 -1.78
N VAL A 212 0.59 18.12 -1.76
CA VAL A 212 0.56 16.64 -1.65
C VAL A 212 -0.18 16.19 -0.39
N TRP A 213 0.11 16.82 0.77
CA TRP A 213 -0.57 16.51 2.02
C TRP A 213 -2.07 16.87 2.00
N ALA A 214 -2.45 17.96 1.33
CA ALA A 214 -3.86 18.33 1.20
C ALA A 214 -4.64 17.27 0.40
N VAL A 215 -4.07 16.77 -0.70
CA VAL A 215 -4.66 15.68 -1.48
C VAL A 215 -4.74 14.39 -0.66
N LEU A 216 -3.67 13.99 0.03
CA LEU A 216 -3.66 12.80 0.89
C LEU A 216 -4.74 12.88 1.97
N TRP A 217 -4.89 14.04 2.60
CA TRP A 217 -5.87 14.23 3.67
C TRP A 217 -7.31 14.18 3.21
N LYS A 218 -7.59 14.72 2.00
CA LYS A 218 -8.93 14.72 1.40
C LYS A 218 -9.30 13.42 0.70
N SER A 219 -8.29 12.62 0.35
CA SER A 219 -8.51 11.37 -0.37
C SER A 219 -9.18 10.31 0.52
N GLU A 220 -10.22 9.68 -0.01
CA GLU A 220 -10.79 8.47 0.57
C GLU A 220 -9.86 7.27 0.39
N GLN A 221 -8.91 7.36 -0.56
CA GLN A 221 -7.92 6.32 -0.83
C GLN A 221 -6.71 6.48 0.07
N LEU A 222 -6.18 5.36 0.55
CA LEU A 222 -4.85 5.32 1.13
C LEU A 222 -3.85 5.14 -0.01
N ILE A 223 -3.16 6.22 -0.35
CA ILE A 223 -2.17 6.28 -1.42
C ILE A 223 -0.84 6.77 -0.84
N TRP A 224 0.25 6.31 -1.39
CA TRP A 224 1.57 6.80 -0.98
C TRP A 224 1.84 8.20 -1.53
N ASP A 225 2.43 9.05 -0.71
CA ASP A 225 2.85 10.40 -1.08
C ASP A 225 3.80 10.41 -2.29
N SER A 226 4.67 9.41 -2.39
CA SER A 226 5.58 9.22 -3.51
C SER A 226 4.87 9.06 -4.86
N PHE A 227 3.66 8.47 -4.91
CA PHE A 227 2.88 8.43 -6.13
C PHE A 227 2.34 9.83 -6.52
N LEU A 228 1.83 10.60 -5.57
CA LEU A 228 1.40 11.97 -5.82
C LEU A 228 2.59 12.87 -6.22
N GLN A 229 3.77 12.65 -5.64
CA GLN A 229 5.00 13.32 -6.06
C GLN A 229 5.36 13.01 -7.51
N TYR A 230 5.26 11.74 -7.91
CA TYR A 230 5.46 11.32 -9.29
C TYR A 230 4.47 12.03 -10.24
N ARG A 231 3.17 12.11 -9.88
CA ARG A 231 2.18 12.83 -10.68
C ARG A 231 2.44 14.33 -10.72
N LEU A 232 2.79 14.93 -9.60
CA LEU A 232 3.15 16.36 -9.54
C LEU A 232 4.34 16.68 -10.47
N LYS A 233 5.34 15.78 -10.53
CA LYS A 233 6.44 15.95 -11.49
C LYS A 233 5.94 15.93 -12.93
N HIS A 234 5.03 15.03 -13.27
CA HIS A 234 4.44 14.99 -14.61
C HIS A 234 3.70 16.29 -14.95
N LEU A 235 2.96 16.86 -14.01
CA LEU A 235 2.26 18.14 -14.20
C LEU A 235 3.25 19.30 -14.41
N ILE A 236 4.40 19.28 -13.74
CA ILE A 236 5.48 20.24 -13.95
C ILE A 236 6.12 20.04 -15.33
N ASP A 237 6.46 18.81 -15.70
CA ASP A 237 7.08 18.48 -17.00
C ASP A 237 6.12 18.80 -18.18
N ALA A 238 4.81 18.76 -17.95
CA ALA A 238 3.76 19.12 -18.90
C ALA A 238 3.39 20.63 -18.91
N ASP A 239 4.15 21.45 -18.20
CA ASP A 239 3.94 22.90 -18.03
C ASP A 239 2.53 23.31 -17.52
N GLN A 240 1.83 22.40 -16.84
CA GLN A 240 0.57 22.70 -16.17
C GLN A 240 0.80 23.32 -14.77
N VAL A 241 1.98 23.09 -14.21
CA VAL A 241 2.43 23.61 -12.91
C VAL A 241 3.81 24.22 -13.08
N LYS A 242 3.99 25.43 -12.62
CA LYS A 242 5.31 26.07 -12.54
C LYS A 242 5.92 25.83 -11.18
N ALA A 243 7.21 25.49 -11.15
CA ALA A 243 7.97 25.31 -9.94
C ALA A 243 9.01 26.42 -9.78
N LYS A 244 9.20 26.86 -8.55
CA LYS A 244 10.21 27.83 -8.16
C LYS A 244 11.22 27.14 -7.25
N TRP A 245 12.51 27.43 -7.45
CA TRP A 245 13.65 26.80 -6.79
C TRP A 245 14.05 25.45 -7.39
N LYS A 246 15.08 24.85 -6.78
CA LYS A 246 15.67 23.62 -7.28
C LYS A 246 14.80 22.41 -6.94
N LEU A 247 14.50 21.58 -7.93
CA LEU A 247 13.71 20.36 -7.78
C LEU A 247 14.58 19.19 -7.24
N ASP A 248 15.16 19.37 -6.05
CA ASP A 248 16.03 18.36 -5.42
C ASP A 248 15.25 17.42 -4.49
N SER A 249 14.25 17.97 -3.83
CA SER A 249 13.38 17.26 -2.90
C SER A 249 12.01 17.94 -2.90
N LEU A 250 10.96 17.20 -2.64
CA LEU A 250 9.61 17.78 -2.48
C LEU A 250 9.60 18.95 -1.49
N ARG A 251 10.47 18.92 -0.49
CA ARG A 251 10.54 19.93 0.59
C ARG A 251 11.24 21.22 0.20
N THR A 252 11.87 21.29 -0.98
CA THR A 252 12.78 22.40 -1.34
C THR A 252 12.19 23.37 -2.35
N PHE A 253 11.00 23.12 -2.90
CA PHE A 253 10.41 23.97 -3.92
C PHE A 253 8.97 24.34 -3.65
N GLU A 254 8.58 25.46 -4.26
CA GLU A 254 7.21 25.95 -4.27
C GLU A 254 6.62 25.84 -5.68
N ILE A 255 5.32 25.71 -5.76
CA ILE A 255 4.58 25.52 -7.00
C ILE A 255 3.42 26.50 -7.11
N ILE A 256 3.06 26.79 -8.36
CA ILE A 256 1.89 27.59 -8.74
C ILE A 256 1.25 26.96 -9.97
N ARG A 257 -0.07 27.01 -10.05
CA ARG A 257 -0.80 26.52 -11.23
C ARG A 257 -0.47 27.42 -12.43
N ASN A 258 -0.16 26.81 -13.57
CA ASN A 258 0.00 27.53 -14.83
C ASN A 258 -1.38 27.64 -15.49
N ILE A 259 -1.86 28.89 -15.71
CA ILE A 259 -3.16 29.19 -16.32
C ILE A 259 -2.96 29.38 -17.82
#